data_7b5d21ccebf9153d15800cea35ba0cd5
#
_entry.id   7b5d21ccebf9153d15800cea35ba0cd5
#
_cell.length_a   1.000
_cell.length_b   1.000
_cell.length_c   1.000
_cell.angle_alpha   90.00
_cell.angle_beta   90.00
_cell.angle_gamma   90.00
#
_symmetry.space_group_name_H-M   'P 1'
#
loop_
_entity.id
_entity.type
_entity.pdbx_description
1 polymer ?
#
loop_
_entity_poly.entity_id
_entity_poly.type
_entity_poly.pdbx_seq_one_letter_code
_entity_poly.pdbx_strand_id
1 'polypeptide(L)'
;MNNPASTAQNLSAGNKQKKAYSLAAFRVLIVEDFPFMADLMSSMLREFGIGHIVQASCGNEGKEMITMFNGDAGSHNKIDVVLLDWLMPNGDGLDLLKWMRGNSKDSIRFMPAILCSAYASEQVVTVGRDHGANEVLVKPVSAQQLASRLLYVIDKPRPYLKAPGFFGPDRRRRDEPYKGEERRVSTEEDIKQYHERL
;
A
#
# COMPACT_ATOMS: atom_id res chain seq x y z
N MET A 1 45.61 -0.70 49.26
CA MET A 1 44.81 -1.83 49.58
C MET A 1 43.58 -1.75 48.71
N ASN A 2 43.24 -2.73 48.06
CA ASN A 2 42.56 -2.95 46.80
C ASN A 2 41.28 -2.18 46.53
N ASN A 3 41.30 -1.42 45.43
CA ASN A 3 40.12 -0.91 44.73
C ASN A 3 39.88 -1.80 43.50
N PRO A 4 38.74 -2.41 43.29
CA PRO A 4 38.37 -2.96 42.01
C PRO A 4 37.45 -2.02 41.26
N ALA A 5 37.93 -1.62 40.10
CA ALA A 5 37.21 -0.87 39.07
C ALA A 5 35.94 -1.61 38.62
N SER A 6 34.84 -0.91 38.74
CA SER A 6 33.56 -1.35 38.19
C SER A 6 33.50 -0.99 36.69
N THR A 7 33.48 -2.05 35.89
CA THR A 7 33.30 -1.96 34.42
C THR A 7 31.83 -1.64 34.12
N ALA A 8 31.55 -0.42 33.82
CA ALA A 8 30.26 -0.03 33.29
C ALA A 8 30.16 -0.50 31.82
N GLN A 9 29.44 -1.57 31.57
CA GLN A 9 29.06 -2.01 30.22
C GLN A 9 28.03 -1.04 29.66
N ASN A 10 28.46 -0.29 28.68
CA ASN A 10 27.57 0.53 27.83
C ASN A 10 26.66 -0.39 27.00
N LEU A 11 25.47 -0.60 27.47
CA LEU A 11 24.35 -1.09 26.63
C LEU A 11 23.85 0.09 25.78
N SER A 12 24.44 0.27 24.60
CA SER A 12 23.86 1.11 23.58
C SER A 12 22.62 0.41 23.02
N ALA A 13 21.50 0.57 23.68
CA ALA A 13 20.20 0.25 23.10
C ALA A 13 20.00 1.18 21.91
N GLY A 14 20.12 0.63 20.70
CA GLY A 14 19.86 1.35 19.46
C GLY A 14 18.44 1.93 19.48
N ASN A 15 18.39 3.22 19.73
CA ASN A 15 17.17 4.01 19.65
C ASN A 15 16.75 4.06 18.17
N LYS A 16 15.93 3.10 17.71
CA LYS A 16 15.21 3.21 16.45
C LYS A 16 14.26 4.38 16.62
N GLN A 17 14.72 5.56 16.22
CA GLN A 17 13.85 6.72 16.07
C GLN A 17 12.66 6.27 15.20
N LYS A 18 11.48 6.18 15.82
CA LYS A 18 10.22 6.04 15.09
C LYS A 18 10.12 7.28 14.20
N LYS A 19 10.27 7.10 12.88
CA LYS A 19 9.99 8.15 11.91
C LYS A 19 8.57 8.64 12.17
N ALA A 20 8.42 9.88 12.59
CA ALA A 20 7.12 10.51 12.67
C ALA A 20 6.74 10.94 11.25
N TYR A 21 5.81 10.22 10.63
CA TYR A 21 5.30 10.58 9.32
C TYR A 21 4.24 11.67 9.46
N SER A 22 4.34 12.69 8.62
CA SER A 22 3.24 13.64 8.46
C SER A 22 2.24 13.07 7.45
N LEU A 23 1.29 12.27 7.94
CA LEU A 23 0.22 11.72 7.09
C LEU A 23 -0.72 12.80 6.54
N ALA A 24 -0.58 14.03 6.99
CA ALA A 24 -1.42 15.17 6.56
C ALA A 24 -1.28 15.50 5.06
N ALA A 25 -0.14 15.20 4.44
CA ALA A 25 0.05 15.38 3.00
C ALA A 25 -0.41 14.17 2.17
N PHE A 26 -0.70 13.05 2.83
CA PHE A 26 -1.09 11.80 2.17
C PHE A 26 -2.46 11.90 1.53
N ARG A 27 -2.57 11.37 0.31
CA ARG A 27 -3.84 11.24 -0.41
C ARG A 27 -4.18 9.77 -0.60
N VAL A 28 -5.33 9.37 -0.05
CA VAL A 28 -5.86 8.01 -0.19
C VAL A 28 -7.10 8.06 -1.08
N LEU A 29 -7.16 7.20 -2.09
CA LEU A 29 -8.36 6.94 -2.86
C LEU A 29 -9.08 5.72 -2.27
N ILE A 30 -10.36 5.86 -1.99
CA ILE A 30 -11.27 4.77 -1.61
C ILE A 30 -12.16 4.50 -2.81
N VAL A 31 -12.20 3.26 -3.29
CA VAL A 31 -13.09 2.81 -4.35
C VAL A 31 -14.03 1.77 -3.73
N GLU A 32 -15.26 2.18 -3.47
CA GLU A 32 -16.25 1.43 -2.69
C GLU A 32 -17.65 1.84 -3.16
N ASP A 33 -18.50 0.90 -3.55
CA ASP A 33 -19.85 1.18 -4.06
C ASP A 33 -20.89 1.40 -2.96
N PHE A 34 -20.57 1.02 -1.72
CA PHE A 34 -21.46 1.25 -0.57
C PHE A 34 -21.07 2.54 0.18
N PRO A 35 -21.84 3.66 0.01
CA PRO A 35 -21.44 4.97 0.53
C PRO A 35 -21.16 4.99 2.04
N PHE A 36 -21.97 4.26 2.82
CA PHE A 36 -21.77 4.16 4.27
C PHE A 36 -20.38 3.56 4.61
N MET A 37 -19.95 2.54 3.87
CA MET A 37 -18.62 1.93 4.10
C MET A 37 -17.49 2.87 3.66
N ALA A 38 -17.66 3.58 2.55
CA ALA A 38 -16.71 4.60 2.08
C ALA A 38 -16.55 5.73 3.13
N ASP A 39 -17.66 6.21 3.69
CA ASP A 39 -17.64 7.25 4.73
C ASP A 39 -17.03 6.75 6.05
N LEU A 40 -17.33 5.51 6.43
CA LEU A 40 -16.74 4.90 7.62
C LEU A 40 -15.22 4.77 7.47
N MET A 41 -14.73 4.24 6.35
CA MET A 41 -13.29 4.17 6.09
C MET A 41 -12.65 5.56 6.03
N SER A 42 -13.31 6.54 5.43
CA SER A 42 -12.84 7.93 5.40
C SER A 42 -12.70 8.51 6.80
N SER A 43 -13.67 8.26 7.66
CA SER A 43 -13.63 8.73 9.07
C SER A 43 -12.46 8.10 9.81
N MET A 44 -12.25 6.79 9.67
CA MET A 44 -11.11 6.09 10.25
C MET A 44 -9.77 6.67 9.76
N LEU A 45 -9.63 6.93 8.46
CA LEU A 45 -8.40 7.48 7.87
C LEU A 45 -8.11 8.90 8.37
N ARG A 46 -9.14 9.74 8.53
CA ARG A 46 -9.00 11.09 9.10
C ARG A 46 -8.56 11.05 10.55
N GLU A 47 -9.08 10.12 11.33
CA GLU A 47 -8.65 9.91 12.72
C GLU A 47 -7.16 9.55 12.80
N PHE A 48 -6.61 8.86 11.80
CA PHE A 48 -5.17 8.58 11.69
C PHE A 48 -4.35 9.74 11.15
N GLY A 49 -4.97 10.87 10.82
CA GLY A 49 -4.27 12.06 10.34
C GLY A 49 -4.02 12.09 8.83
N ILE A 50 -4.70 11.25 8.03
CA ILE A 50 -4.69 11.35 6.57
C ILE A 50 -5.36 12.66 6.16
N GLY A 51 -4.62 13.54 5.45
CA GLY A 51 -5.11 14.87 5.10
C GLY A 51 -6.03 14.90 3.89
N HIS A 52 -5.84 14.01 2.93
CA HIS A 52 -6.61 14.03 1.69
C HIS A 52 -7.24 12.67 1.41
N ILE A 53 -8.56 12.64 1.28
CA ILE A 53 -9.32 11.44 0.95
C ILE A 53 -10.17 11.74 -0.28
N VAL A 54 -10.07 10.89 -1.28
CA VAL A 54 -10.87 10.89 -2.50
C VAL A 54 -11.72 9.63 -2.48
N GLN A 55 -12.96 9.71 -2.89
CA GLN A 55 -13.86 8.56 -3.00
C GLN A 55 -14.28 8.37 -4.45
N ALA A 56 -14.47 7.12 -4.84
CA ALA A 56 -15.05 6.69 -6.10
C ALA A 56 -16.03 5.55 -5.81
N SER A 57 -17.16 5.54 -6.50
CA SER A 57 -18.27 4.61 -6.29
C SER A 57 -18.17 3.34 -7.13
N CYS A 58 -17.23 3.28 -8.06
CA CYS A 58 -17.02 2.11 -8.91
C CYS A 58 -15.61 2.11 -9.52
N GLY A 59 -15.21 0.98 -10.12
CA GLY A 59 -13.90 0.83 -10.75
C GLY A 59 -13.65 1.82 -11.90
N ASN A 60 -14.66 2.22 -12.66
CA ASN A 60 -14.50 3.19 -13.76
C ASN A 60 -14.21 4.60 -13.23
N GLU A 61 -14.96 5.07 -12.23
CA GLU A 61 -14.68 6.32 -11.55
C GLU A 61 -13.29 6.30 -10.90
N GLY A 62 -12.91 5.18 -10.29
CA GLY A 62 -11.57 4.97 -9.75
C GLY A 62 -10.46 5.14 -10.79
N LYS A 63 -10.64 4.61 -12.02
CA LYS A 63 -9.70 4.80 -13.15
C LYS A 63 -9.59 6.28 -13.55
N GLU A 64 -10.70 6.99 -13.60
CA GLU A 64 -10.74 8.43 -13.93
C GLU A 64 -9.97 9.23 -12.87
N MET A 65 -10.23 8.99 -11.58
CA MET A 65 -9.52 9.66 -10.47
C MET A 65 -8.03 9.36 -10.51
N ILE A 66 -7.63 8.09 -10.65
CA ILE A 66 -6.21 7.72 -10.75
C ILE A 66 -5.56 8.40 -11.96
N THR A 67 -6.22 8.44 -13.10
CA THR A 67 -5.69 9.09 -14.30
C THR A 67 -5.54 10.59 -14.12
N MET A 68 -6.51 11.24 -13.48
CA MET A 68 -6.48 12.67 -13.20
C MET A 68 -5.34 13.04 -12.24
N PHE A 69 -5.15 12.30 -11.16
CA PHE A 69 -4.17 12.63 -10.13
C PHE A 69 -2.75 12.14 -10.46
N ASN A 70 -2.63 10.97 -11.09
CA ASN A 70 -1.34 10.30 -11.32
C ASN A 70 -0.96 10.17 -12.80
N GLY A 71 -1.81 10.66 -13.68
CA GLY A 71 -1.57 10.59 -15.13
C GLY A 71 -0.43 11.49 -15.61
N ASP A 72 -0.12 12.54 -14.89
CA ASP A 72 1.04 13.42 -15.14
C ASP A 72 2.14 13.13 -14.13
N ALA A 73 3.36 12.88 -14.64
CA ALA A 73 4.54 12.62 -13.81
C ALA A 73 4.91 13.82 -12.90
N GLY A 74 4.65 15.06 -13.37
CA GLY A 74 4.90 16.30 -12.62
C GLY A 74 3.84 16.68 -11.60
N SER A 75 2.76 15.91 -11.46
CA SER A 75 1.70 16.22 -10.50
C SER A 75 2.20 16.15 -9.06
N HIS A 76 2.03 17.25 -8.31
CA HIS A 76 2.32 17.31 -6.87
C HIS A 76 1.18 16.77 -6.00
N ASN A 77 0.03 16.43 -6.61
CA ASN A 77 -1.18 16.03 -5.92
C ASN A 77 -1.54 14.56 -6.18
N LYS A 78 -0.55 13.67 -6.21
CA LYS A 78 -0.77 12.25 -6.52
C LYS A 78 -1.58 11.54 -5.44
N ILE A 79 -2.29 10.50 -5.85
CA ILE A 79 -2.81 9.49 -4.93
C ILE A 79 -1.64 8.61 -4.52
N ASP A 80 -1.47 8.43 -3.21
CA ASP A 80 -0.35 7.68 -2.64
C ASP A 80 -0.72 6.20 -2.40
N VAL A 81 -1.99 5.93 -2.04
CA VAL A 81 -2.50 4.58 -1.78
C VAL A 81 -3.94 4.47 -2.25
N VAL A 82 -4.33 3.32 -2.78
CA VAL A 82 -5.72 3.02 -3.14
C VAL A 82 -6.26 1.90 -2.25
N LEU A 83 -7.43 2.12 -1.65
CA LEU A 83 -8.26 1.10 -1.02
C LEU A 83 -9.33 0.69 -2.03
N LEU A 84 -9.37 -0.60 -2.38
CA LEU A 84 -10.26 -1.13 -3.42
C LEU A 84 -11.22 -2.14 -2.81
N ASP A 85 -12.53 -1.91 -2.90
CA ASP A 85 -13.46 -3.01 -2.67
C ASP A 85 -13.30 -4.08 -3.75
N TRP A 86 -13.33 -5.33 -3.34
CA TRP A 86 -13.17 -6.47 -4.25
C TRP A 86 -14.29 -6.55 -5.27
N LEU A 87 -15.53 -6.55 -4.79
CA LEU A 87 -16.73 -6.78 -5.60
C LEU A 87 -17.59 -5.51 -5.62
N MET A 88 -17.68 -4.90 -6.77
CA MET A 88 -18.54 -3.74 -7.02
C MET A 88 -19.32 -3.94 -8.32
N PRO A 89 -20.56 -3.46 -8.40
CA PRO A 89 -21.28 -3.34 -9.67
C PRO A 89 -20.49 -2.45 -10.65
N ASN A 90 -20.56 -2.74 -11.95
CA ASN A 90 -19.94 -1.92 -13.00
C ASN A 90 -18.40 -1.79 -12.94
N GLY A 91 -17.74 -2.87 -12.64
CA GLY A 91 -16.28 -2.95 -12.63
C GLY A 91 -15.73 -3.12 -11.23
N ASP A 92 -15.24 -4.32 -10.94
CA ASP A 92 -14.75 -4.69 -9.61
C ASP A 92 -13.33 -4.13 -9.33
N GLY A 93 -12.93 -4.15 -8.07
CA GLY A 93 -11.62 -3.68 -7.65
C GLY A 93 -10.48 -4.51 -8.23
N LEU A 94 -10.74 -5.79 -8.54
CA LEU A 94 -9.73 -6.65 -9.16
C LEU A 94 -9.43 -6.22 -10.60
N ASP A 95 -10.43 -5.80 -11.36
CA ASP A 95 -10.24 -5.29 -12.71
C ASP A 95 -9.55 -3.92 -12.71
N LEU A 96 -9.86 -3.07 -11.73
CA LEU A 96 -9.13 -1.83 -11.52
C LEU A 96 -7.66 -2.10 -11.17
N LEU A 97 -7.39 -3.05 -10.29
CA LEU A 97 -6.03 -3.47 -9.92
C LEU A 97 -5.26 -4.00 -11.13
N LYS A 98 -5.86 -4.87 -11.94
CA LYS A 98 -5.24 -5.37 -13.19
C LYS A 98 -4.90 -4.23 -14.15
N TRP A 99 -5.83 -3.27 -14.32
CA TRP A 99 -5.60 -2.10 -15.14
C TRP A 99 -4.44 -1.25 -14.60
N MET A 100 -4.37 -1.03 -13.28
CA MET A 100 -3.24 -0.31 -12.66
C MET A 100 -1.92 -1.02 -12.97
N ARG A 101 -1.82 -2.33 -12.76
CA ARG A 101 -0.58 -3.11 -12.95
C ARG A 101 -0.17 -3.24 -14.41
N GLY A 102 -1.13 -3.20 -15.34
CA GLY A 102 -0.89 -3.17 -16.79
C GLY A 102 -0.60 -1.78 -17.36
N ASN A 103 -0.64 -0.72 -16.54
CA ASN A 103 -0.48 0.65 -17.01
C ASN A 103 0.97 0.93 -17.43
N SER A 104 1.13 1.77 -18.46
CA SER A 104 2.46 2.18 -18.95
C SER A 104 3.12 3.24 -18.05
N LYS A 105 2.33 3.96 -17.25
CA LYS A 105 2.83 5.02 -16.35
C LYS A 105 3.26 4.43 -15.01
N ASP A 106 4.51 4.66 -14.64
CA ASP A 106 5.09 4.18 -13.39
C ASP A 106 4.34 4.70 -12.16
N SER A 107 3.90 5.97 -12.19
CA SER A 107 3.09 6.58 -11.14
C SER A 107 1.75 5.86 -10.86
N ILE A 108 1.28 5.06 -11.79
CA ILE A 108 0.05 4.26 -11.67
C ILE A 108 0.39 2.80 -11.36
N ARG A 109 1.28 2.19 -12.16
CA ARG A 109 1.53 0.75 -12.01
C ARG A 109 2.24 0.37 -10.71
N PHE A 110 3.03 1.26 -10.12
CA PHE A 110 3.68 1.06 -8.83
C PHE A 110 2.85 1.55 -7.64
N MET A 111 1.73 2.24 -7.88
CA MET A 111 0.89 2.76 -6.80
C MET A 111 0.45 1.64 -5.86
N PRO A 112 0.65 1.79 -4.54
CA PRO A 112 0.19 0.82 -3.57
C PRO A 112 -1.33 0.63 -3.60
N ALA A 113 -1.77 -0.62 -3.57
CA ALA A 113 -3.18 -0.99 -3.55
C ALA A 113 -3.46 -1.99 -2.44
N ILE A 114 -4.45 -1.69 -1.62
CA ILE A 114 -4.98 -2.55 -0.56
C ILE A 114 -6.37 -3.00 -1.00
N LEU A 115 -6.55 -4.30 -1.19
CA LEU A 115 -7.82 -4.88 -1.61
C LEU A 115 -8.67 -5.21 -0.40
N CYS A 116 -9.90 -4.71 -0.34
CA CYS A 116 -10.86 -4.98 0.72
C CYS A 116 -11.87 -6.03 0.26
N SER A 117 -12.10 -7.09 1.04
CA SER A 117 -12.99 -8.18 0.65
C SER A 117 -13.90 -8.61 1.80
N ALA A 118 -15.16 -8.89 1.49
CA ALA A 118 -16.07 -9.53 2.44
C ALA A 118 -15.76 -11.02 2.67
N TYR A 119 -14.91 -11.61 1.86
CA TYR A 119 -14.55 -13.02 1.94
C TYR A 119 -13.21 -13.23 2.61
N ALA A 120 -13.18 -14.00 3.69
CA ALA A 120 -12.00 -14.28 4.51
C ALA A 120 -11.19 -15.51 4.02
N SER A 121 -11.51 -16.08 2.86
CA SER A 121 -10.86 -17.32 2.42
C SER A 121 -9.41 -17.08 1.98
N GLU A 122 -8.56 -18.06 2.23
CA GLU A 122 -7.16 -18.05 1.79
C GLU A 122 -7.04 -17.89 0.26
N GLN A 123 -8.01 -18.44 -0.47
CA GLN A 123 -8.10 -18.29 -1.93
C GLN A 123 -8.24 -16.84 -2.35
N VAL A 124 -9.09 -16.04 -1.68
CA VAL A 124 -9.27 -14.62 -1.96
C VAL A 124 -7.98 -13.83 -1.72
N VAL A 125 -7.31 -14.09 -0.61
CA VAL A 125 -6.02 -13.45 -0.30
C VAL A 125 -4.98 -13.81 -1.37
N THR A 126 -4.95 -15.07 -1.80
CA THR A 126 -4.02 -15.54 -2.84
C THR A 126 -4.32 -14.88 -4.18
N VAL A 127 -5.57 -14.85 -4.62
CA VAL A 127 -5.97 -14.20 -5.88
C VAL A 127 -5.63 -12.71 -5.88
N GLY A 128 -5.92 -11.97 -4.79
CA GLY A 128 -5.56 -10.56 -4.68
C GLY A 128 -4.06 -10.33 -4.84
N ARG A 129 -3.25 -11.14 -4.17
CA ARG A 129 -1.78 -11.08 -4.27
C ARG A 129 -1.27 -11.46 -5.67
N ASP A 130 -1.89 -12.45 -6.29
CA ASP A 130 -1.52 -12.91 -7.64
C ASP A 130 -1.87 -11.89 -8.73
N HIS A 131 -2.77 -10.96 -8.43
CA HIS A 131 -3.07 -9.81 -9.29
C HIS A 131 -2.33 -8.53 -8.90
N GLY A 132 -1.41 -8.61 -7.93
CA GLY A 132 -0.50 -7.50 -7.60
C GLY A 132 -1.02 -6.54 -6.52
N ALA A 133 -1.94 -6.97 -5.65
CA ALA A 133 -2.27 -6.22 -4.44
C ALA A 133 -1.07 -6.19 -3.48
N ASN A 134 -0.85 -5.04 -2.83
CA ASN A 134 0.14 -4.91 -1.78
C ASN A 134 -0.31 -5.60 -0.50
N GLU A 135 -1.57 -5.41 -0.13
CA GLU A 135 -2.20 -6.07 1.01
C GLU A 135 -3.66 -6.42 0.69
N VAL A 136 -4.21 -7.33 1.50
CA VAL A 136 -5.64 -7.69 1.47
C VAL A 136 -6.19 -7.49 2.88
N LEU A 137 -7.31 -6.76 2.98
CA LEU A 137 -8.10 -6.56 4.18
C LEU A 137 -9.41 -7.33 4.06
N VAL A 138 -9.80 -7.99 5.15
CA VAL A 138 -11.08 -8.70 5.23
C VAL A 138 -12.08 -7.82 5.96
N LYS A 139 -13.25 -7.60 5.36
CA LYS A 139 -14.38 -6.89 5.99
C LYS A 139 -15.05 -7.81 7.05
N PRO A 140 -15.53 -7.29 8.19
CA PRO A 140 -15.57 -5.88 8.57
C PRO A 140 -14.19 -5.34 8.94
N VAL A 141 -13.87 -4.15 8.44
CA VAL A 141 -12.59 -3.49 8.67
C VAL A 141 -12.66 -2.68 9.97
N SER A 142 -11.77 -2.94 10.90
CA SER A 142 -11.59 -2.08 12.08
C SER A 142 -10.56 -0.97 11.79
N ALA A 143 -10.70 0.14 12.52
CA ALA A 143 -9.77 1.27 12.42
C ALA A 143 -8.31 0.83 12.63
N GLN A 144 -8.06 -0.03 13.61
CA GLN A 144 -6.73 -0.55 13.92
C GLN A 144 -6.16 -1.42 12.78
N GLN A 145 -7.00 -2.26 12.14
CA GLN A 145 -6.58 -3.08 11.02
C GLN A 145 -6.24 -2.21 9.80
N LEU A 146 -7.09 -1.22 9.49
CA LEU A 146 -6.89 -0.28 8.38
C LEU A 146 -5.57 0.47 8.56
N ALA A 147 -5.36 1.08 9.73
CA ALA A 147 -4.12 1.78 10.07
C ALA A 147 -2.89 0.88 9.95
N SER A 148 -2.95 -0.32 10.53
CA SER A 148 -1.83 -1.27 10.50
C SER A 148 -1.44 -1.66 9.09
N ARG A 149 -2.41 -1.88 8.19
CA ARG A 149 -2.14 -2.25 6.80
C ARG A 149 -1.64 -1.06 5.98
N LEU A 150 -2.22 0.10 6.20
CA LEU A 150 -1.78 1.33 5.55
C LEU A 150 -0.33 1.64 5.92
N LEU A 151 0.00 1.69 7.21
CA LEU A 151 1.36 1.93 7.68
C LEU A 151 2.33 0.85 7.19
N TYR A 152 1.91 -0.41 7.15
CA TYR A 152 2.76 -1.48 6.63
C TYR A 152 3.14 -1.27 5.17
N VAL A 153 2.21 -0.84 4.34
CA VAL A 153 2.45 -0.58 2.92
C VAL A 153 3.36 0.64 2.72
N ILE A 154 3.22 1.65 3.58
CA ILE A 154 4.01 2.88 3.56
C ILE A 154 5.43 2.64 4.10
N ASP A 155 5.56 1.99 5.27
CA ASP A 155 6.84 1.82 5.97
C ASP A 155 7.73 0.73 5.38
N LYS A 156 7.10 -0.27 4.75
CA LYS A 156 7.76 -1.44 4.19
C LYS A 156 7.36 -1.65 2.75
N PRO A 157 7.68 -0.69 1.86
CA PRO A 157 7.40 -0.85 0.44
C PRO A 157 8.16 -2.06 -0.09
N ARG A 158 7.43 -2.94 -0.78
CA ARG A 158 8.04 -4.13 -1.39
C ARG A 158 8.51 -3.83 -2.80
N PRO A 159 9.69 -4.32 -3.21
CA PRO A 159 10.11 -4.23 -4.60
C PRO A 159 9.10 -4.93 -5.51
N TYR A 160 8.99 -4.44 -6.74
CA TYR A 160 8.09 -5.00 -7.74
C TYR A 160 8.82 -5.99 -8.64
N LEU A 161 8.13 -7.05 -8.98
CA LEU A 161 8.59 -8.10 -9.90
C LEU A 161 7.87 -7.98 -11.22
N LYS A 162 8.59 -8.26 -12.31
CA LYS A 162 8.02 -8.48 -13.64
C LYS A 162 8.30 -9.92 -14.06
N ALA A 163 7.25 -10.64 -14.41
CA ALA A 163 7.33 -11.99 -14.94
C ALA A 163 6.28 -12.16 -16.05
N PRO A 164 6.36 -13.20 -16.90
CA PRO A 164 5.30 -13.49 -17.86
C PRO A 164 3.94 -13.57 -17.15
N GLY A 165 2.99 -12.74 -17.56
CA GLY A 165 1.63 -12.69 -16.98
C GLY A 165 1.51 -12.08 -15.58
N PHE A 166 2.59 -11.53 -14.99
CA PHE A 166 2.56 -10.93 -13.67
C PHE A 166 3.38 -9.64 -13.61
N PHE A 167 2.79 -8.62 -13.02
CA PHE A 167 3.47 -7.43 -12.52
C PHE A 167 2.89 -7.03 -11.15
N GLY A 168 3.73 -6.89 -10.14
CA GLY A 168 3.27 -6.53 -8.80
C GLY A 168 4.34 -6.64 -7.73
N PRO A 169 3.99 -6.33 -6.46
CA PRO A 169 4.93 -6.41 -5.35
C PRO A 169 5.47 -7.83 -5.16
N ASP A 170 6.74 -7.95 -4.75
CA ASP A 170 7.34 -9.24 -4.41
C ASP A 170 6.50 -9.96 -3.34
N ARG A 171 6.04 -11.17 -3.65
CA ARG A 171 5.18 -11.97 -2.77
C ARG A 171 5.94 -12.64 -1.63
N ARG A 172 7.26 -12.71 -1.72
CA ARG A 172 8.12 -13.31 -0.69
C ARG A 172 8.14 -12.39 0.53
N ARG A 173 7.85 -12.97 1.69
CA ARG A 173 7.89 -12.27 2.98
C ARG A 173 9.16 -12.58 3.78
N ARG A 174 10.01 -13.48 3.26
CA ARG A 174 11.28 -13.87 3.88
C ARG A 174 12.42 -13.52 2.94
N ASP A 175 13.50 -12.98 3.48
CA ASP A 175 14.77 -12.77 2.78
C ASP A 175 15.52 -14.11 2.66
N GLU A 176 14.98 -15.01 1.85
CA GLU A 176 15.72 -16.21 1.46
C GLU A 176 16.45 -15.95 0.16
N PRO A 177 17.73 -16.38 0.01
CA PRO A 177 18.47 -16.18 -1.21
C PRO A 177 17.76 -16.90 -2.38
N TYR A 178 17.37 -16.13 -3.37
CA TYR A 178 16.74 -16.65 -4.56
C TYR A 178 17.82 -17.13 -5.55
N LYS A 179 17.74 -18.39 -5.98
CA LYS A 179 18.71 -19.00 -6.89
C LYS A 179 18.33 -18.90 -8.38
N GLY A 180 17.23 -18.21 -8.69
CA GLY A 180 16.74 -18.05 -10.06
C GLY A 180 17.13 -16.70 -10.68
N GLU A 181 16.64 -16.45 -11.89
CA GLU A 181 16.82 -15.20 -12.61
C GLU A 181 16.18 -14.02 -11.83
N GLU A 182 16.93 -12.93 -11.69
CA GLU A 182 16.41 -11.72 -11.01
C GLU A 182 15.28 -11.10 -11.85
N ARG A 183 14.11 -10.97 -11.23
CA ARG A 183 12.89 -10.45 -11.86
C ARG A 183 12.41 -9.14 -11.25
N ARG A 184 13.17 -8.60 -10.28
CA ARG A 184 12.85 -7.31 -9.68
C ARG A 184 13.12 -6.21 -10.69
N VAL A 185 12.16 -5.31 -10.85
CA VAL A 185 12.24 -4.12 -11.72
C VAL A 185 12.35 -2.84 -10.92
N SER A 186 12.33 -2.95 -9.59
CA SER A 186 12.49 -1.83 -8.67
C SER A 186 13.02 -2.33 -7.33
N THR A 187 13.73 -1.46 -6.62
CA THR A 187 14.16 -1.66 -5.23
C THR A 187 13.15 -1.02 -4.26
N GLU A 188 13.33 -1.26 -2.96
CA GLU A 188 12.57 -0.54 -1.93
C GLU A 188 12.80 0.97 -1.99
N GLU A 189 14.01 1.39 -2.32
CA GLU A 189 14.39 2.79 -2.46
C GLU A 189 13.74 3.44 -3.66
N ASP A 190 13.70 2.75 -4.81
CA ASP A 190 12.98 3.24 -5.98
C ASP A 190 11.50 3.48 -5.65
N ILE A 191 10.86 2.54 -4.95
CA ILE A 191 9.45 2.69 -4.56
C ILE A 191 9.27 3.87 -3.57
N LYS A 192 10.20 4.07 -2.63
CA LYS A 192 10.16 5.23 -1.73
C LYS A 192 10.25 6.57 -2.49
N GLN A 193 11.03 6.65 -3.55
CA GLN A 193 11.13 7.84 -4.40
C GLN A 193 9.82 8.16 -5.13
N TYR A 194 9.00 7.14 -5.47
CA TYR A 194 7.64 7.38 -6.01
C TYR A 194 6.71 8.03 -4.99
N HIS A 195 7.02 7.88 -3.71
CA HIS A 195 6.24 8.40 -2.58
C HIS A 195 7.04 9.43 -1.79
N GLU A 196 7.73 10.36 -2.47
CA GLU A 196 8.64 11.38 -1.90
C GLU A 196 8.03 12.27 -0.80
N ARG A 197 6.82 11.99 -0.37
CA ARG A 197 6.10 12.75 0.66
C ARG A 197 6.12 12.12 2.05
N LEU A 198 6.90 11.06 2.23
CA LEU A 198 7.02 10.36 3.51
C LEU A 198 8.09 10.94 4.42
#